data_95e00f115804aa84ae359859b56b6e2b
#
_entry.id   95e00f115804aa84ae359859b56b6e2b
#
_cell.length_a   1.000
_cell.length_b   1.000
_cell.length_c   1.000
_cell.angle_alpha   90.00
_cell.angle_beta   90.00
_cell.angle_gamma   90.00
#
_symmetry.space_group_name_H-M   'P 1'
#
loop_
_entity.id
_entity.type
_entity.pdbx_description
1 polymer ?
#
loop_
_entity_poly.entity_id
_entity_poly.type
_entity_poly.pdbx_seq_one_letter_code
_entity_poly.pdbx_strand_id
1 'polypeptide(L)'
;MIPYNNSIIVPVDTGYGNIKNSLHSFPTGITAYKTKPAFEGKILHIRDMYYRIGEGHKEYIPDKTVDEEFRLLTIAAICDECRSCGYYEGNIYLAVGCPTTMVTAQRESTREYFLKEPHIDCEYNNIHYHLTIVGCFVYPQGYAAVTEYLHNMTGVNMVVDIGNGTANILQINNKKPIEEKCVTEKLGVNQYMIAVQKSVMASYGKKMDPEVVELFIRKGDTDAPDNYKNIFLEESEKYCRKIFDAL
;
A
#
# COMPACT_ATOMS: atom_id res chain seq x y z
N MET A 1 -0.17 -14.52 11.45
CA MET A 1 -1.24 -13.97 12.30
C MET A 1 -0.93 -14.11 13.77
N ILE A 2 -1.35 -13.17 14.61
CA ILE A 2 -1.07 -13.13 16.04
C ILE A 2 -2.38 -13.35 16.79
N PRO A 3 -2.49 -14.38 17.66
CA PRO A 3 -3.66 -14.57 18.53
C PRO A 3 -3.82 -13.38 19.49
N TYR A 4 -5.05 -12.89 19.64
CA TYR A 4 -5.36 -11.77 20.52
C TYR A 4 -6.83 -11.83 20.98
N ASN A 5 -7.07 -11.87 22.30
CA ASN A 5 -8.42 -11.85 22.90
C ASN A 5 -9.42 -12.84 22.25
N ASN A 6 -9.08 -14.11 22.14
CA ASN A 6 -9.87 -15.15 21.46
C ASN A 6 -10.18 -14.86 19.98
N SER A 7 -9.40 -14.03 19.35
CA SER A 7 -9.47 -13.62 17.96
C SER A 7 -8.06 -13.61 17.37
N ILE A 8 -7.93 -13.12 16.15
CA ILE A 8 -6.63 -12.96 15.49
C ILE A 8 -6.41 -11.51 15.07
N ILE A 9 -5.17 -11.05 15.09
CA ILE A 9 -4.80 -9.78 14.46
C ILE A 9 -4.41 -10.05 13.01
N VAL A 10 -5.04 -9.33 12.10
CA VAL A 10 -4.78 -9.35 10.66
C VAL A 10 -4.12 -8.03 10.25
N PRO A 11 -2.83 -8.04 9.91
CA PRO A 11 -2.16 -6.83 9.44
C PRO A 11 -2.42 -6.60 7.96
N VAL A 12 -2.75 -5.35 7.59
CA VAL A 12 -2.89 -4.92 6.19
C VAL A 12 -2.23 -3.56 6.03
N ASP A 13 -1.20 -3.49 5.20
CA ASP A 13 -0.65 -2.22 4.73
C ASP A 13 -1.41 -1.78 3.48
N THR A 14 -2.22 -0.76 3.65
CA THR A 14 -3.05 -0.17 2.60
C THR A 14 -2.26 0.89 1.81
N GLY A 15 -1.20 0.49 1.12
CA GLY A 15 -0.42 1.38 0.27
C GLY A 15 -1.21 1.89 -0.95
N TYR A 16 -0.71 2.92 -1.64
CA TYR A 16 -1.33 3.44 -2.87
C TYR A 16 -0.92 2.65 -4.11
N GLY A 17 0.26 2.06 -4.12
CA GLY A 17 0.71 1.21 -5.22
C GLY A 17 0.29 -0.23 -5.03
N ASN A 18 0.50 -0.73 -3.82
CA ASN A 18 0.20 -2.11 -3.47
C ASN A 18 -0.49 -2.18 -2.11
N ILE A 19 -1.41 -3.13 -1.99
CA ILE A 19 -1.90 -3.63 -0.72
C ILE A 19 -0.98 -4.78 -0.30
N LYS A 20 -0.61 -4.83 0.98
CA LYS A 20 0.25 -5.88 1.51
C LYS A 20 -0.36 -6.46 2.78
N ASN A 21 -0.20 -7.74 2.97
CA ASN A 21 -0.39 -8.41 4.25
C ASN A 21 0.93 -9.05 4.69
N SER A 22 0.95 -9.91 5.69
CA SER A 22 2.21 -10.51 6.18
C SER A 22 2.88 -11.44 5.17
N LEU A 23 2.15 -11.94 4.16
CA LEU A 23 2.61 -12.98 3.23
C LEU A 23 2.61 -12.54 1.77
N HIS A 24 1.69 -11.65 1.38
CA HIS A 24 1.44 -11.31 0.00
C HIS A 24 1.40 -9.81 -0.23
N SER A 25 1.66 -9.43 -1.47
CA SER A 25 1.49 -8.07 -1.99
C SER A 25 0.80 -8.15 -3.34
N PHE A 26 -0.14 -7.23 -3.59
CA PHE A 26 -0.78 -7.10 -4.90
C PHE A 26 -1.09 -5.63 -5.21
N PRO A 27 -1.12 -5.26 -6.51
CA PRO A 27 -1.45 -3.90 -6.95
C PRO A 27 -2.84 -3.45 -6.49
N THR A 28 -3.02 -2.14 -6.32
CA THR A 28 -4.28 -1.53 -5.84
C THR A 28 -5.36 -1.41 -6.91
N GLY A 29 -5.13 -1.90 -8.13
CA GLY A 29 -6.13 -1.91 -9.17
C GLY A 29 -7.30 -2.82 -8.83
N ILE A 30 -8.51 -2.35 -9.14
CA ILE A 30 -9.77 -3.05 -8.93
C ILE A 30 -10.72 -2.77 -10.08
N THR A 31 -11.40 -3.79 -10.58
CA THR A 31 -12.39 -3.66 -11.65
C THR A 31 -13.66 -4.41 -11.27
N ALA A 32 -14.80 -3.72 -11.33
CA ALA A 32 -16.12 -4.26 -10.97
C ALA A 32 -16.81 -4.94 -12.15
N TYR A 33 -17.49 -6.07 -11.90
CA TYR A 33 -18.27 -6.83 -12.86
C TYR A 33 -19.62 -7.24 -12.26
N LYS A 34 -20.67 -7.23 -13.06
CA LYS A 34 -22.00 -7.75 -12.68
C LYS A 34 -22.10 -9.29 -12.73
N THR A 35 -21.22 -9.92 -13.48
CA THR A 35 -21.15 -11.38 -13.63
C THR A 35 -19.73 -11.84 -13.39
N LYS A 36 -19.56 -13.10 -12.99
CA LYS A 36 -18.24 -13.68 -12.72
C LYS A 36 -17.33 -13.54 -13.95
N PRO A 37 -16.13 -12.91 -13.82
CA PRO A 37 -15.18 -12.80 -14.92
C PRO A 37 -14.77 -14.17 -15.48
N ALA A 38 -14.66 -14.26 -16.81
CA ALA A 38 -14.30 -15.51 -17.49
C ALA A 38 -12.81 -15.88 -17.34
N PHE A 39 -11.94 -14.88 -17.15
CA PHE A 39 -10.50 -15.10 -17.01
C PHE A 39 -10.13 -15.28 -15.55
N GLU A 40 -9.14 -16.14 -15.30
CA GLU A 40 -8.57 -16.38 -13.98
C GLU A 40 -7.96 -15.09 -13.39
N GLY A 41 -7.93 -15.00 -12.07
CA GLY A 41 -7.41 -13.86 -11.32
C GLY A 41 -7.88 -13.89 -9.87
N LYS A 42 -7.47 -12.89 -9.10
CA LYS A 42 -7.98 -12.69 -7.74
C LYS A 42 -9.39 -12.09 -7.82
N ILE A 43 -10.40 -12.89 -7.54
CA ILE A 43 -11.82 -12.49 -7.64
C ILE A 43 -12.42 -12.40 -6.23
N LEU A 44 -12.92 -11.23 -5.89
CA LEU A 44 -13.76 -10.99 -4.71
C LEU A 44 -15.23 -10.89 -5.17
N HIS A 45 -16.11 -11.70 -4.61
CA HIS A 45 -17.55 -11.61 -4.78
C HIS A 45 -18.18 -11.17 -3.46
N ILE A 46 -18.78 -10.01 -3.46
CA ILE A 46 -19.42 -9.41 -2.29
C ILE A 46 -20.58 -8.52 -2.74
N ARG A 47 -21.72 -8.55 -2.00
CA ARG A 47 -22.92 -7.74 -2.30
C ARG A 47 -23.40 -7.85 -3.76
N ASP A 48 -23.47 -9.07 -4.29
CA ASP A 48 -23.91 -9.39 -5.65
C ASP A 48 -23.02 -8.80 -6.79
N MET A 49 -21.81 -8.36 -6.45
CA MET A 49 -20.83 -7.85 -7.40
C MET A 49 -19.53 -8.64 -7.34
N TYR A 50 -18.93 -8.81 -8.50
CA TYR A 50 -17.60 -9.42 -8.66
C TYR A 50 -16.57 -8.32 -8.86
N TYR A 51 -15.44 -8.45 -8.19
CA TYR A 51 -14.32 -7.51 -8.31
C TYR A 51 -13.04 -8.29 -8.65
N ARG A 52 -12.40 -7.92 -9.73
CA ARG A 52 -11.06 -8.41 -10.04
C ARG A 52 -10.05 -7.51 -9.34
N ILE A 53 -9.19 -8.12 -8.55
CA ILE A 53 -8.26 -7.46 -7.64
C ILE A 53 -6.83 -7.59 -8.19
N GLY A 54 -6.05 -6.50 -8.12
CA GLY A 54 -4.61 -6.51 -8.39
C GLY A 54 -4.22 -6.23 -9.83
N GLU A 55 -5.10 -5.67 -10.64
CA GLU A 55 -4.79 -5.23 -12.00
C GLU A 55 -4.77 -3.71 -12.09
N GLY A 56 -3.58 -3.13 -12.26
CA GLY A 56 -3.36 -1.68 -12.26
C GLY A 56 -3.17 -1.07 -10.88
N HIS A 57 -3.13 0.25 -10.81
CA HIS A 57 -2.91 1.01 -9.59
C HIS A 57 -3.94 2.12 -9.44
N LYS A 58 -4.27 2.43 -8.18
CA LYS A 58 -5.12 3.58 -7.85
C LYS A 58 -4.31 4.86 -7.81
N GLU A 59 -4.97 5.96 -8.15
CA GLU A 59 -4.42 7.29 -7.93
C GLU A 59 -4.35 7.62 -6.44
N TYR A 60 -3.47 8.54 -6.10
CA TYR A 60 -3.33 9.03 -4.73
C TYR A 60 -4.59 9.81 -4.30
N ILE A 61 -5.19 9.39 -3.20
CA ILE A 61 -6.30 10.07 -2.54
C ILE A 61 -5.87 10.41 -1.10
N PRO A 62 -5.91 11.66 -0.65
CA PRO A 62 -5.47 12.06 0.70
C PRO A 62 -6.22 11.35 1.83
N ASP A 63 -7.52 11.11 1.64
CA ASP A 63 -8.36 10.41 2.61
C ASP A 63 -8.92 9.12 2.01
N LYS A 64 -8.43 7.99 2.50
CA LYS A 64 -8.86 6.65 2.05
C LYS A 64 -10.25 6.27 2.57
N THR A 65 -10.76 6.95 3.60
CA THR A 65 -12.05 6.62 4.21
C THR A 65 -13.25 7.02 3.36
N VAL A 66 -13.02 7.81 2.31
CA VAL A 66 -14.05 8.18 1.32
C VAL A 66 -14.09 7.24 0.12
N ASP A 67 -13.20 6.25 0.05
CA ASP A 67 -13.04 5.36 -1.09
C ASP A 67 -13.41 3.91 -0.76
N GLU A 68 -14.59 3.49 -1.20
CA GLU A 68 -15.10 2.12 -1.00
C GLU A 68 -14.17 1.04 -1.61
N GLU A 69 -13.45 1.34 -2.67
CA GLU A 69 -12.53 0.36 -3.28
C GLU A 69 -11.36 0.02 -2.35
N PHE A 70 -10.90 0.97 -1.50
CA PHE A 70 -9.90 0.66 -0.47
C PHE A 70 -10.41 -0.35 0.55
N ARG A 71 -11.70 -0.29 0.87
CA ARG A 71 -12.33 -1.27 1.73
C ARG A 71 -12.34 -2.65 1.08
N LEU A 72 -12.75 -2.75 -0.19
CA LEU A 72 -12.77 -4.00 -0.95
C LEU A 72 -11.38 -4.61 -1.09
N LEU A 73 -10.37 -3.79 -1.37
CA LEU A 73 -8.96 -4.20 -1.43
C LEU A 73 -8.47 -4.70 -0.06
N THR A 74 -8.87 -4.03 1.02
CA THR A 74 -8.54 -4.47 2.40
C THR A 74 -9.21 -5.80 2.72
N ILE A 75 -10.47 -6.00 2.34
CA ILE A 75 -11.18 -7.29 2.51
C ILE A 75 -10.44 -8.40 1.76
N ALA A 76 -10.02 -8.16 0.51
CA ALA A 76 -9.25 -9.14 -0.25
C ALA A 76 -7.92 -9.51 0.45
N ALA A 77 -7.23 -8.53 1.04
CA ALA A 77 -6.00 -8.77 1.80
C ALA A 77 -6.25 -9.53 3.11
N ILE A 78 -7.36 -9.25 3.80
CA ILE A 78 -7.80 -10.00 4.98
C ILE A 78 -8.05 -11.47 4.59
N CYS A 79 -8.78 -11.71 3.50
CA CYS A 79 -9.05 -13.07 3.02
C CYS A 79 -7.77 -13.82 2.64
N ASP A 80 -6.81 -13.16 1.94
CA ASP A 80 -5.51 -13.75 1.61
C ASP A 80 -4.72 -14.13 2.87
N GLU A 81 -4.70 -13.27 3.90
CA GLU A 81 -4.03 -13.55 5.17
C GLU A 81 -4.70 -14.69 5.92
N CYS A 82 -6.03 -14.64 6.05
CA CYS A 82 -6.82 -15.66 6.73
C CYS A 82 -6.74 -17.03 6.07
N ARG A 83 -6.65 -17.09 4.73
CA ARG A 83 -6.46 -18.33 3.97
C ARG A 83 -5.20 -19.08 4.39
N SER A 84 -4.12 -18.36 4.64
CA SER A 84 -2.81 -18.96 4.94
C SER A 84 -2.82 -19.80 6.22
N CYS A 85 -3.77 -19.60 7.11
CA CYS A 85 -3.90 -20.31 8.39
C CYS A 85 -5.25 -21.02 8.54
N GLY A 86 -6.02 -21.11 7.45
CA GLY A 86 -7.31 -21.81 7.47
C GLY A 86 -8.38 -21.14 8.31
N TYR A 87 -8.32 -19.80 8.48
CA TYR A 87 -9.26 -19.03 9.29
C TYR A 87 -10.33 -18.39 8.39
N TYR A 88 -11.45 -19.05 8.22
CA TYR A 88 -12.51 -18.64 7.28
C TYR A 88 -13.74 -18.03 7.97
N GLU A 89 -13.85 -18.21 9.27
CA GLU A 89 -14.99 -17.76 10.08
C GLU A 89 -14.51 -17.29 11.46
N GLY A 90 -15.08 -16.19 11.96
CA GLY A 90 -14.85 -15.70 13.32
C GLY A 90 -14.49 -14.22 13.42
N ASN A 91 -13.99 -13.84 14.59
CA ASN A 91 -13.66 -12.46 14.91
C ASN A 91 -12.21 -12.13 14.59
N ILE A 92 -11.98 -10.93 14.02
CA ILE A 92 -10.65 -10.42 13.74
C ILE A 92 -10.45 -9.02 14.30
N TYR A 93 -9.22 -8.71 14.69
CA TYR A 93 -8.75 -7.35 14.87
C TYR A 93 -7.96 -6.94 13.63
N LEU A 94 -8.36 -5.86 12.99
CA LEU A 94 -7.65 -5.33 11.82
C LEU A 94 -6.53 -4.38 12.28
N ALA A 95 -5.32 -4.54 11.76
CA ALA A 95 -4.22 -3.62 11.96
C ALA A 95 -3.84 -2.95 10.63
N VAL A 96 -4.05 -1.63 10.50
CA VAL A 96 -3.82 -0.89 9.26
C VAL A 96 -2.81 0.24 9.42
N GLY A 97 -2.11 0.56 8.31
CA GLY A 97 -1.21 1.70 8.22
C GLY A 97 -1.95 2.98 7.79
N CYS A 98 -1.60 4.10 8.43
CA CYS A 98 -2.03 5.45 8.02
C CYS A 98 -0.78 6.31 7.75
N PRO A 99 -0.80 7.24 6.77
CA PRO A 99 0.31 8.15 6.57
C PRO A 99 0.70 8.87 7.85
N THR A 100 2.00 8.95 8.14
CA THR A 100 2.50 9.34 9.46
C THR A 100 2.01 10.71 9.92
N THR A 101 1.99 11.69 9.02
CA THR A 101 1.52 13.06 9.33
C THR A 101 0.00 13.15 9.54
N MET A 102 -0.75 12.14 9.09
CA MET A 102 -2.21 12.11 9.17
C MET A 102 -2.73 11.22 10.30
N VAL A 103 -1.85 10.45 10.96
CA VAL A 103 -2.27 9.48 11.99
C VAL A 103 -3.06 10.15 13.10
N THR A 104 -2.61 11.27 13.62
CA THR A 104 -3.30 11.97 14.72
C THR A 104 -4.68 12.46 14.27
N ALA A 105 -4.81 12.98 13.04
CA ALA A 105 -6.06 13.51 12.51
C ALA A 105 -7.01 12.42 11.99
N GLN A 106 -6.47 11.34 11.41
CA GLN A 106 -7.26 10.33 10.69
C GLN A 106 -7.37 8.98 11.42
N ARG A 107 -6.73 8.80 12.59
CA ARG A 107 -6.78 7.53 13.32
C ARG A 107 -8.20 7.10 13.62
N GLU A 108 -9.01 8.00 14.19
CA GLU A 108 -10.36 7.64 14.59
C GLU A 108 -11.28 7.47 13.38
N SER A 109 -11.23 8.35 12.39
CA SER A 109 -12.00 8.21 11.16
C SER A 109 -11.66 6.92 10.40
N THR A 110 -10.38 6.53 10.35
CA THR A 110 -9.94 5.26 9.75
C THR A 110 -10.50 4.06 10.53
N ARG A 111 -10.46 4.14 11.85
CA ARG A 111 -11.04 3.10 12.72
C ARG A 111 -12.54 2.97 12.51
N GLU A 112 -13.27 4.08 12.57
CA GLU A 112 -14.72 4.12 12.35
C GLU A 112 -15.10 3.62 10.97
N TYR A 113 -14.33 3.96 9.94
CA TYR A 113 -14.54 3.48 8.56
C TYR A 113 -14.59 1.97 8.47
N PHE A 114 -13.66 1.25 9.11
CA PHE A 114 -13.67 -0.21 9.10
C PHE A 114 -14.71 -0.82 10.05
N LEU A 115 -15.03 -0.15 11.15
CA LEU A 115 -16.01 -0.65 12.15
C LEU A 115 -17.47 -0.30 11.81
N LYS A 116 -17.71 0.64 10.88
CA LYS A 116 -19.07 1.01 10.44
C LYS A 116 -19.82 -0.18 9.83
N GLU A 117 -19.13 -1.01 9.09
CA GLU A 117 -19.66 -2.24 8.50
C GLU A 117 -18.72 -3.40 8.85
N PRO A 118 -18.79 -3.92 10.09
CA PRO A 118 -17.77 -4.83 10.59
C PRO A 118 -17.88 -6.25 10.01
N HIS A 119 -19.04 -6.61 9.45
CA HIS A 119 -19.28 -7.95 8.93
C HIS A 119 -18.75 -8.08 7.50
N ILE A 120 -17.93 -9.10 7.28
CA ILE A 120 -17.39 -9.50 5.99
C ILE A 120 -18.02 -10.85 5.66
N ASP A 121 -18.98 -10.83 4.74
CA ASP A 121 -19.57 -12.02 4.14
C ASP A 121 -19.27 -11.97 2.64
N CYS A 122 -18.33 -12.78 2.20
CA CYS A 122 -17.84 -12.74 0.82
C CYS A 122 -17.28 -14.08 0.37
N GLU A 123 -17.18 -14.25 -0.95
CA GLU A 123 -16.38 -15.29 -1.56
C GLU A 123 -15.11 -14.67 -2.17
N TYR A 124 -13.95 -15.17 -1.78
CA TYR A 124 -12.68 -14.74 -2.37
C TYR A 124 -11.91 -15.94 -2.89
N ASN A 125 -11.60 -15.93 -4.18
CA ASN A 125 -10.95 -17.04 -4.89
C ASN A 125 -11.66 -18.39 -4.66
N ASN A 126 -13.00 -18.42 -4.76
CA ASN A 126 -13.88 -19.58 -4.55
C ASN A 126 -13.89 -20.12 -3.11
N ILE A 127 -13.48 -19.32 -2.13
CA ILE A 127 -13.55 -19.66 -0.70
C ILE A 127 -14.47 -18.66 -0.03
N HIS A 128 -15.44 -19.15 0.75
CA HIS A 128 -16.33 -18.31 1.53
C HIS A 128 -15.69 -17.89 2.85
N TYR A 129 -15.93 -16.63 3.23
CA TYR A 129 -15.45 -16.02 4.47
C TYR A 129 -16.62 -15.36 5.20
N HIS A 130 -16.75 -15.67 6.50
CA HIS A 130 -17.71 -15.09 7.45
C HIS A 130 -16.93 -14.49 8.62
N LEU A 131 -16.39 -13.28 8.43
CA LEU A 131 -15.50 -12.63 9.39
C LEU A 131 -16.19 -11.40 9.99
N THR A 132 -15.82 -11.07 11.23
CA THR A 132 -16.28 -9.84 11.89
C THR A 132 -15.08 -9.06 12.40
N ILE A 133 -14.93 -7.81 11.96
CA ILE A 133 -13.93 -6.88 12.49
C ILE A 133 -14.42 -6.37 13.85
N VAL A 134 -13.86 -6.89 14.94
CA VAL A 134 -14.25 -6.50 16.31
C VAL A 134 -13.41 -5.35 16.86
N GLY A 135 -12.36 -4.95 16.16
CA GLY A 135 -11.53 -3.80 16.49
C GLY A 135 -10.56 -3.46 15.38
N CYS A 136 -10.11 -2.21 15.35
CA CYS A 136 -9.16 -1.73 14.37
C CYS A 136 -8.03 -0.94 15.06
N PHE A 137 -6.80 -1.36 14.81
CA PHE A 137 -5.59 -0.67 15.24
C PHE A 137 -5.02 0.11 14.06
N VAL A 138 -4.73 1.38 14.27
CA VAL A 138 -4.17 2.27 13.23
C VAL A 138 -2.77 2.71 13.64
N TYR A 139 -1.79 2.39 12.80
CA TYR A 139 -0.38 2.66 13.03
C TYR A 139 0.20 3.61 11.98
N PRO A 140 1.20 4.44 12.34
CA PRO A 140 1.92 5.25 11.36
C PRO A 140 2.66 4.34 10.36
N GLN A 141 2.48 4.60 9.06
CA GLN A 141 3.28 3.95 8.01
C GLN A 141 4.76 4.29 8.19
N GLY A 142 5.64 3.36 7.82
CA GLY A 142 7.08 3.48 8.02
C GLY A 142 7.53 3.18 9.46
N TYR A 143 6.79 3.62 10.49
CA TYR A 143 7.14 3.32 11.88
C TYR A 143 7.03 1.83 12.21
N ALA A 144 5.98 1.16 11.72
CA ALA A 144 5.78 -0.27 11.92
C ALA A 144 6.96 -1.09 11.37
N ALA A 145 7.54 -0.67 10.24
CA ALA A 145 8.67 -1.36 9.61
C ALA A 145 9.96 -1.33 10.45
N VAL A 146 10.10 -0.38 11.37
CA VAL A 146 11.30 -0.22 12.19
C VAL A 146 11.09 -0.60 13.65
N THR A 147 9.91 -1.06 14.04
CA THR A 147 9.60 -1.42 15.44
C THR A 147 10.55 -2.48 16.00
N GLU A 148 10.93 -3.47 15.19
CA GLU A 148 11.89 -4.51 15.58
C GLU A 148 13.31 -3.97 15.78
N TYR A 149 13.66 -2.86 15.14
CA TYR A 149 14.99 -2.23 15.22
C TYR A 149 15.06 -1.12 16.27
N LEU A 150 13.92 -0.71 16.85
CA LEU A 150 13.88 0.39 17.83
C LEU A 150 14.79 0.16 19.03
N HIS A 151 15.01 -1.09 19.43
CA HIS A 151 15.90 -1.41 20.57
C HIS A 151 17.35 -0.97 20.32
N ASN A 152 17.79 -0.91 19.06
CA ASN A 152 19.13 -0.50 18.65
C ASN A 152 19.23 1.00 18.32
N MET A 153 18.10 1.73 18.24
CA MET A 153 18.09 3.15 17.90
C MET A 153 18.40 4.01 19.13
N THR A 154 19.57 4.61 19.15
CA THR A 154 20.00 5.59 20.16
C THR A 154 20.15 6.96 19.52
N GLY A 155 19.88 8.04 20.28
CA GLY A 155 19.98 9.41 19.77
C GLY A 155 18.93 9.69 18.69
N VAL A 156 19.30 10.53 17.72
CA VAL A 156 18.43 10.92 16.60
C VAL A 156 18.66 9.99 15.40
N ASN A 157 17.59 9.39 14.93
CA ASN A 157 17.57 8.53 13.75
C ASN A 157 16.52 9.06 12.77
N MET A 158 16.73 8.82 11.50
CA MET A 158 15.77 9.14 10.43
C MET A 158 15.35 7.86 9.72
N VAL A 159 14.07 7.73 9.48
CA VAL A 159 13.47 6.67 8.68
C VAL A 159 12.84 7.31 7.46
N VAL A 160 13.20 6.84 6.27
CA VAL A 160 12.63 7.30 5.01
C VAL A 160 11.95 6.11 4.35
N ASP A 161 10.63 6.16 4.29
CA ASP A 161 9.79 5.15 3.65
C ASP A 161 9.28 5.71 2.31
N ILE A 162 9.88 5.24 1.21
CA ILE A 162 9.52 5.66 -0.14
C ILE A 162 8.51 4.66 -0.71
N GLY A 163 7.24 5.04 -0.63
CA GLY A 163 6.14 4.29 -1.23
C GLY A 163 5.92 4.63 -2.70
N ASN A 164 4.82 4.11 -3.28
CA ASN A 164 4.47 4.43 -4.67
C ASN A 164 3.99 5.88 -4.84
N GLY A 165 3.12 6.38 -3.94
CA GLY A 165 2.54 7.73 -4.04
C GLY A 165 3.27 8.79 -3.23
N THR A 166 3.84 8.42 -2.11
CA THR A 166 4.44 9.33 -1.13
C THR A 166 5.76 8.82 -0.58
N ALA A 167 6.59 9.72 -0.08
CA ALA A 167 7.70 9.44 0.81
C ALA A 167 7.32 9.90 2.23
N ASN A 168 7.40 9.00 3.21
CA ASN A 168 7.21 9.31 4.61
C ASN A 168 8.59 9.43 5.28
N ILE A 169 8.86 10.57 5.89
CA ILE A 169 10.10 10.88 6.58
C ILE A 169 9.79 10.98 8.08
N LEU A 170 10.36 10.09 8.86
CA LEU A 170 10.14 10.05 10.30
C LEU A 170 11.44 10.32 11.02
N GLN A 171 11.44 11.31 11.91
CA GLN A 171 12.54 11.51 12.85
C GLN A 171 12.21 10.80 14.17
N ILE A 172 13.11 9.92 14.60
CA ILE A 172 13.00 9.14 15.84
C ILE A 172 14.13 9.57 16.77
N ASN A 173 13.79 10.01 17.98
CA ASN A 173 14.77 10.33 19.01
C ASN A 173 14.59 9.38 20.20
N ASN A 174 15.67 8.67 20.56
CA ASN A 174 15.66 7.70 21.65
C ASN A 174 14.43 6.78 21.59
N LYS A 175 14.21 6.13 20.43
CA LYS A 175 13.13 5.14 20.16
C LYS A 175 11.72 5.73 20.04
N LYS A 176 11.54 7.04 20.10
CA LYS A 176 10.24 7.70 19.98
C LYS A 176 10.19 8.61 18.75
N PRO A 177 9.14 8.51 17.92
CA PRO A 177 8.95 9.44 16.82
C PRO A 177 8.70 10.85 17.37
N ILE A 178 9.25 11.85 16.68
CA ILE A 178 8.99 13.27 16.95
C ILE A 178 7.96 13.71 15.92
N GLU A 179 6.68 13.76 16.33
CA GLU A 179 5.55 14.03 15.40
C GLU A 179 5.74 15.33 14.59
N GLU A 180 6.22 16.39 15.23
CA GLU A 180 6.46 17.71 14.60
C GLU A 180 7.54 17.68 13.50
N LYS A 181 8.36 16.62 13.48
CA LYS A 181 9.43 16.41 12.51
C LYS A 181 9.17 15.23 11.57
N CYS A 182 7.96 14.71 11.59
CA CYS A 182 7.51 13.71 10.63
C CYS A 182 6.86 14.42 9.45
N VAL A 183 7.25 14.05 8.24
CA VAL A 183 6.77 14.68 6.99
C VAL A 183 6.31 13.61 6.03
N THR A 184 5.25 13.89 5.30
CA THR A 184 4.78 13.07 4.17
C THR A 184 4.80 13.94 2.91
N GLU A 185 5.68 13.59 1.97
CA GLU A 185 5.85 14.30 0.71
C GLU A 185 5.27 13.50 -0.47
N LYS A 186 4.77 14.21 -1.49
CA LYS A 186 4.34 13.58 -2.75
C LYS A 186 5.54 13.21 -3.62
N LEU A 187 6.48 12.49 -3.03
CA LEU A 187 7.74 12.06 -3.64
C LEU A 187 7.83 10.54 -3.74
N GLY A 188 6.71 9.86 -3.93
CA GLY A 188 6.70 8.42 -4.18
C GLY A 188 7.29 8.06 -5.56
N VAL A 189 7.63 6.78 -5.73
CA VAL A 189 8.26 6.24 -6.95
C VAL A 189 7.47 6.55 -8.22
N ASN A 190 6.14 6.69 -8.13
CA ASN A 190 5.29 7.05 -9.25
C ASN A 190 5.66 8.42 -9.87
N GLN A 191 6.19 9.36 -9.08
CA GLN A 191 6.67 10.65 -9.60
C GLN A 191 7.87 10.48 -10.54
N TYR A 192 8.77 9.57 -10.21
CA TYR A 192 9.87 9.19 -11.09
C TYR A 192 9.34 8.52 -12.37
N MET A 193 8.43 7.56 -12.27
CA MET A 193 7.84 6.87 -13.41
C MET A 193 7.17 7.87 -14.38
N ILE A 194 6.39 8.82 -13.87
CA ILE A 194 5.76 9.87 -14.66
C ILE A 194 6.81 10.76 -15.33
N ALA A 195 7.88 11.12 -14.63
CA ALA A 195 8.96 11.95 -15.20
C ALA A 195 9.65 11.24 -16.37
N VAL A 196 10.00 9.96 -16.22
CA VAL A 196 10.56 9.13 -17.29
C VAL A 196 9.65 9.06 -18.51
N GLN A 197 8.35 8.76 -18.29
CA GLN A 197 7.37 8.67 -19.38
C GLN A 197 7.24 9.99 -20.14
N LYS A 198 7.21 11.13 -19.44
CA LYS A 198 7.16 12.47 -20.05
C LYS A 198 8.44 12.76 -20.84
N SER A 199 9.62 12.43 -20.31
CA SER A 199 10.89 12.69 -20.97
C SER A 199 11.09 11.83 -22.21
N VAL A 200 10.66 10.56 -22.18
CA VAL A 200 10.67 9.67 -23.35
C VAL A 200 9.68 10.16 -24.42
N MET A 201 8.48 10.58 -24.01
CA MET A 201 7.49 11.14 -24.93
C MET A 201 8.02 12.41 -25.59
N ALA A 202 8.64 13.31 -24.84
CA ALA A 202 9.19 14.55 -25.35
C ALA A 202 10.37 14.32 -26.32
N SER A 203 11.25 13.36 -26.01
CA SER A 203 12.46 13.11 -26.80
C SER A 203 12.22 12.25 -28.05
N TYR A 204 11.27 11.31 -27.98
CA TYR A 204 11.09 10.29 -29.02
C TYR A 204 9.65 10.17 -29.55
N GLY A 205 8.70 10.94 -29.01
CA GLY A 205 7.27 10.84 -29.39
C GLY A 205 6.64 9.48 -29.11
N LYS A 206 7.22 8.69 -28.20
CA LYS A 206 6.76 7.33 -27.90
C LYS A 206 6.25 7.22 -26.45
N LYS A 207 5.16 6.48 -26.28
CA LYS A 207 4.66 6.12 -24.96
C LYS A 207 5.56 5.02 -24.38
N MET A 208 6.03 5.22 -23.15
CA MET A 208 6.82 4.23 -22.41
C MET A 208 5.89 3.38 -21.57
N ASP A 209 6.10 2.06 -21.60
CA ASP A 209 5.41 1.12 -20.73
C ASP A 209 5.88 1.30 -19.27
N PRO A 210 4.95 1.50 -18.32
CA PRO A 210 5.29 1.58 -16.90
C PRO A 210 6.09 0.39 -16.37
N GLU A 211 5.82 -0.83 -16.86
CA GLU A 211 6.50 -2.05 -16.41
C GLU A 211 7.99 -2.03 -16.73
N VAL A 212 8.38 -1.44 -17.86
CA VAL A 212 9.80 -1.29 -18.25
C VAL A 212 10.53 -0.37 -17.28
N VAL A 213 9.88 0.73 -16.86
CA VAL A 213 10.45 1.67 -15.88
C VAL A 213 10.52 1.02 -14.49
N GLU A 214 9.49 0.27 -14.11
CA GLU A 214 9.46 -0.45 -12.83
C GLU A 214 10.56 -1.52 -12.77
N LEU A 215 10.80 -2.22 -13.87
CA LEU A 215 11.91 -3.18 -13.97
C LEU A 215 13.27 -2.53 -13.75
N PHE A 216 13.47 -1.34 -14.34
CA PHE A 216 14.69 -0.56 -14.13
C PHE A 216 14.86 -0.16 -12.67
N ILE A 217 13.80 0.32 -12.01
CA ILE A 217 13.84 0.68 -10.58
C ILE A 217 14.26 -0.52 -9.71
N ARG A 218 13.73 -1.70 -10.01
CA ARG A 218 13.96 -2.91 -9.20
C ARG A 218 15.32 -3.54 -9.43
N LYS A 219 15.83 -3.52 -10.66
CA LYS A 219 17.02 -4.26 -11.07
C LYS A 219 18.22 -3.38 -11.44
N GLY A 220 18.03 -2.07 -11.58
CA GLY A 220 19.04 -1.16 -12.10
C GLY A 220 19.31 -1.32 -13.60
N ASP A 221 18.58 -2.19 -14.29
CA ASP A 221 18.65 -2.45 -15.72
C ASP A 221 17.29 -2.88 -16.29
N THR A 222 17.18 -2.80 -17.62
CA THR A 222 15.97 -3.14 -18.39
C THR A 222 16.34 -3.49 -19.81
N ASP A 223 15.47 -4.19 -20.52
CA ASP A 223 15.61 -4.48 -21.97
C ASP A 223 15.31 -3.27 -22.88
N ALA A 224 15.10 -2.09 -22.29
CA ALA A 224 14.90 -0.87 -23.06
C ALA A 224 16.18 -0.49 -23.86
N PRO A 225 16.03 0.15 -25.04
CA PRO A 225 17.17 0.69 -25.78
C PRO A 225 18.03 1.65 -24.96
N ASP A 226 19.34 1.67 -25.18
CA ASP A 226 20.30 2.45 -24.37
C ASP A 226 19.99 3.94 -24.32
N ASN A 227 19.45 4.52 -25.40
CA ASN A 227 19.03 5.91 -25.41
C ASN A 227 17.88 6.21 -24.42
N TYR A 228 17.02 5.22 -24.10
CA TYR A 228 16.01 5.35 -23.06
C TYR A 228 16.61 5.17 -21.67
N LYS A 229 17.58 4.26 -21.52
CA LYS A 229 18.30 4.07 -20.25
C LYS A 229 18.99 5.35 -19.79
N ASN A 230 19.54 6.15 -20.70
CA ASN A 230 20.11 7.47 -20.36
C ASN A 230 19.05 8.40 -19.73
N ILE A 231 17.84 8.44 -20.31
CA ILE A 231 16.73 9.22 -19.70
C ILE A 231 16.38 8.68 -18.32
N PHE A 232 16.35 7.36 -18.13
CA PHE A 232 16.05 6.75 -16.82
C PHE A 232 17.08 7.19 -15.77
N LEU A 233 18.37 7.18 -16.11
CA LEU A 233 19.43 7.61 -15.21
C LEU A 233 19.33 9.11 -14.89
N GLU A 234 19.14 9.98 -15.88
CA GLU A 234 18.98 11.42 -15.67
C GLU A 234 17.78 11.75 -14.77
N GLU A 235 16.62 11.13 -15.01
CA GLU A 235 15.45 11.33 -14.18
C GLU A 235 15.60 10.73 -12.78
N SER A 236 16.37 9.61 -12.63
CA SER A 236 16.76 9.07 -11.33
C SER A 236 17.57 10.05 -10.51
N GLU A 237 18.57 10.68 -11.09
CA GLU A 237 19.39 11.68 -10.40
C GLU A 237 18.52 12.86 -9.92
N LYS A 238 17.65 13.38 -10.79
CA LYS A 238 16.73 14.47 -10.45
C LYS A 238 15.78 14.07 -9.31
N TYR A 239 15.27 12.84 -9.37
CA TYR A 239 14.38 12.32 -8.35
C TYR A 239 15.09 12.13 -7.00
N CYS A 240 16.27 11.52 -7.00
CA CYS A 240 17.10 11.37 -5.81
C CYS A 240 17.43 12.71 -5.15
N ARG A 241 17.79 13.74 -5.95
CA ARG A 241 18.02 15.09 -5.40
C ARG A 241 16.80 15.64 -4.69
N LYS A 242 15.58 15.49 -5.26
CA LYS A 242 14.34 15.92 -4.60
C LYS A 242 14.09 15.21 -3.27
N ILE A 243 14.41 13.91 -3.19
CA ILE A 243 14.33 13.18 -1.93
C ILE A 243 15.33 13.75 -0.92
N PHE A 244 16.59 13.94 -1.32
CA PHE A 244 17.62 14.50 -0.43
C PHE A 244 17.32 15.94 0.02
N ASP A 245 16.71 16.75 -0.84
CA ASP A 245 16.32 18.13 -0.50
C ASP A 245 15.15 18.17 0.49
N ALA A 246 14.40 17.08 0.62
CA ALA A 246 13.28 16.94 1.55
C ALA A 246 13.70 16.36 2.93
N LEU A 247 14.93 15.83 3.05
CA LEU A 247 15.49 15.27 4.28
C LEU A 247 16.12 16.35 5.16
#